data_a559db6acdf861f6054f6074616173cf
#
_entry.id   a559db6acdf861f6054f6074616173cf
#
_cell.length_a   1.000
_cell.length_b   1.000
_cell.length_c   1.000
_cell.angle_alpha   90.00
_cell.angle_beta   90.00
_cell.angle_gamma   90.00
#
_symmetry.space_group_name_H-M   'P 1'
#
loop_
_entity.id
_entity.type
_entity.pdbx_description
1 polymer ?
#
loop_
_entity_poly.entity_id
_entity_poly.type
_entity_poly.pdbx_seq_one_letter_code
_entity_poly.pdbx_strand_id
1 'polypeptide(L)' 'MNKPTILVVEDDSSVRSLITTTLKAHGYKFLTAANGEMAVMMASSHNPDIMLLDLGLPDI' A
#
# COMPACT_ATOMS: atom_id res chain seq x y z
N MET A 1 -4.35 20.51 -6.57
CA MET A 1 -4.85 19.60 -5.52
C MET A 1 -3.97 18.38 -5.44
N ASN A 2 -3.60 18.00 -4.26
CA ASN A 2 -2.78 16.80 -4.05
C ASN A 2 -3.67 15.56 -4.06
N LYS A 3 -3.17 14.52 -4.72
CA LYS A 3 -3.85 13.23 -4.66
C LYS A 3 -3.54 12.54 -3.33
N PRO A 4 -4.42 11.68 -2.85
CA PRO A 4 -4.19 10.98 -1.59
C PRO A 4 -2.97 10.08 -1.66
N THR A 5 -2.35 9.85 -0.52
CA THR A 5 -1.28 8.85 -0.38
C THR A 5 -1.93 7.52 -0.05
N ILE A 6 -1.58 6.49 -0.79
CA ILE A 6 -2.16 5.17 -0.68
C ILE A 6 -1.12 4.20 -0.14
N LEU A 7 -1.46 3.49 0.93
CA LEU A 7 -0.63 2.40 1.45
C LEU A 7 -1.13 1.08 0.87
N VAL A 8 -0.27 0.41 0.12
CA VAL A 8 -0.58 -0.88 -0.51
C VAL A 8 0.01 -1.99 0.35
N VAL A 9 -0.86 -2.83 0.91
CA VAL A 9 -0.45 -3.94 1.78
C VAL A 9 -0.70 -5.24 1.01
N GLU A 10 0.38 -5.86 0.52
CA GLU A 10 0.31 -7.05 -0.31
C GLU A 10 1.59 -7.85 -0.16
N ASP A 11 1.47 -9.13 0.19
CA ASP A 11 2.63 -10.00 0.40
C ASP A 11 3.24 -10.53 -0.89
N ASP A 12 2.46 -10.64 -1.96
CA ASP A 12 2.95 -11.10 -3.26
C ASP A 12 3.61 -9.93 -4.00
N SER A 13 4.91 -10.05 -4.28
CA SER A 13 5.65 -8.96 -4.92
C SER A 13 5.16 -8.66 -6.34
N SER A 14 4.71 -9.67 -7.07
CA SER A 14 4.19 -9.47 -8.42
C SER A 14 2.88 -8.70 -8.41
N VAL A 15 1.97 -9.06 -7.51
CA VAL A 15 0.69 -8.37 -7.34
C VAL A 15 0.93 -6.96 -6.84
N ARG A 16 1.82 -6.81 -5.88
CA ARG A 16 2.17 -5.48 -5.34
C ARG A 16 2.72 -4.57 -6.44
N SER A 17 3.61 -5.09 -7.29
CA SER A 17 4.14 -4.33 -8.43
C SER A 17 3.05 -3.92 -9.40
N LEU A 18 2.11 -4.81 -9.68
CA LEU A 18 1.01 -4.50 -10.58
C LEU A 18 0.16 -3.35 -10.04
N ILE A 19 -0.18 -3.41 -8.76
CA ILE A 19 -0.98 -2.36 -8.11
C ILE A 19 -0.22 -1.03 -8.12
N THR A 20 1.04 -1.03 -7.72
CA THR A 20 1.82 0.21 -7.63
C THR A 20 2.09 0.81 -9.01
N THR A 21 2.29 -0.02 -10.03
CA THR A 21 2.45 0.46 -11.41
C THR A 21 1.19 1.18 -11.86
N THR A 22 0.02 0.64 -11.56
CA THR A 22 -1.26 1.25 -11.88
C THR A 22 -1.43 2.59 -11.16
N LEU A 23 -1.11 2.63 -9.87
CA LEU A 23 -1.21 3.88 -9.10
C LEU A 23 -0.27 4.94 -9.63
N LYS A 24 0.95 4.55 -9.95
CA LYS A 24 1.93 5.46 -10.51
C LYS A 24 1.48 6.03 -11.84
N ALA A 25 0.87 5.20 -12.69
CA ALA A 25 0.38 5.63 -13.99
C ALA A 25 -0.71 6.69 -13.87
N HIS A 26 -1.46 6.68 -12.77
CA HIS A 26 -2.51 7.66 -12.49
C HIS A 26 -2.02 8.84 -11.63
N GLY A 27 -0.73 8.89 -11.34
CA GLY A 27 -0.15 10.00 -10.60
C GLY A 27 -0.39 9.97 -9.09
N TYR A 28 -0.81 8.84 -8.53
CA TYR A 28 -0.99 8.71 -7.09
C TYR A 28 0.34 8.53 -6.37
N LYS A 29 0.43 9.06 -5.17
CA LYS A 29 1.51 8.73 -4.25
C LYS A 29 1.17 7.44 -3.54
N PHE A 30 2.16 6.60 -3.33
CA PHE A 30 1.91 5.33 -2.65
C PHE A 30 3.08 4.91 -1.78
N LEU A 31 2.77 4.07 -0.80
CA LEU A 31 3.72 3.38 0.06
C LEU A 31 3.40 1.91 -0.04
N THR A 32 4.35 1.04 0.26
CA THR A 32 4.12 -0.39 0.20
C THR A 32 4.48 -1.06 1.52
N ALA A 33 3.74 -2.11 1.85
CA ALA A 33 4.04 -2.97 2.98
C ALA A 33 3.80 -4.42 2.55
N ALA A 34 4.68 -5.31 2.95
CA ALA A 34 4.60 -6.72 2.55
C ALA A 34 3.74 -7.56 3.51
N ASN A 35 3.39 -7.01 4.66
CA ASN A 35 2.60 -7.72 5.66
C ASN A 35 1.91 -6.72 6.57
N GLY A 36 1.04 -7.22 7.47
CA GLY A 36 0.27 -6.37 8.36
C GLY A 36 1.12 -5.61 9.38
N GLU A 37 2.20 -6.21 9.87
CA GLU A 37 3.09 -5.56 10.81
C GLU A 37 3.75 -4.33 10.18
N MET A 38 4.27 -4.48 8.98
CA MET A 38 4.83 -3.34 8.23
C MET A 38 3.76 -2.30 7.93
N ALA A 39 2.54 -2.74 7.63
CA ALA A 39 1.44 -1.84 7.35
C ALA A 39 1.15 -0.93 8.55
N VAL A 40 1.14 -1.50 9.75
CA VAL A 40 0.93 -0.72 10.98
C VAL A 40 2.04 0.31 11.16
N MET A 41 3.29 -0.10 10.96
CA MET A 41 4.44 0.79 11.05
C MET A 41 4.35 1.93 10.04
N MET A 42 4.03 1.61 8.79
CA MET A 42 3.93 2.61 7.73
C MET A 42 2.76 3.56 7.97
N ALA A 43 1.63 3.03 8.43
CA ALA A 43 0.47 3.85 8.74
C ALA A 43 0.76 4.84 9.85
N SER A 44 1.48 4.39 10.89
CA SER A 44 1.85 5.24 12.02
C SER A 44 2.86 6.31 11.64
N SER A 45 3.80 5.98 10.75
CA SER A 45 4.91 6.88 10.40
C SER A 45 4.54 7.87 9.31
N HIS A 46 3.69 7.50 8.38
CA HIS A 46 3.43 8.26 7.16
C HIS A 46 1.99 8.77 7.01
N ASN A 47 1.09 8.34 7.87
CA ASN A 47 -0.33 8.75 7.85
C ASN A 47 -0.94 8.71 6.44
N PRO A 48 -0.97 7.53 5.79
CA PRO A 48 -1.59 7.44 4.47
C PRO A 48 -3.08 7.75 4.55
N ASP A 49 -3.63 8.27 3.47
CA ASP A 49 -5.05 8.61 3.41
C ASP A 49 -5.92 7.39 3.16
N ILE A 50 -5.39 6.42 2.44
CA ILE A 50 -6.10 5.22 2.03
C ILE A 50 -5.19 4.02 2.22
N MET A 51 -5.77 2.90 2.65
CA MET A 51 -5.04 1.64 2.75
C MET A 51 -5.73 0.60 1.86
N LEU A 52 -4.98 0.04 0.91
CA LEU A 52 -5.43 -1.08 0.11
C LEU A 52 -4.89 -2.35 0.75
N LEU A 53 -5.78 -3.20 1.22
CA LEU A 53 -5.43 -4.37 2.01
C LEU A 53 -5.82 -5.64 1.28
N ASP A 54 -4.84 -6.55 1.10
CA ASP A 54 -5.12 -7.88 0.59
C ASP A 54 -5.58 -8.78 1.73
N LEU A 55 -6.80 -9.30 1.62
CA LEU A 55 -7.39 -10.16 2.64
C LEU A 55 -6.68 -11.51 2.77
N GLY A 56 -5.78 -11.83 1.86
CA GLY A 56 -4.99 -13.05 1.91
C GLY A 56 -3.70 -12.94 2.73
N LEU A 57 -3.44 -11.81 3.37
CA LEU A 57 -2.22 -11.65 4.17
C LEU A 57 -2.21 -12.61 5.37
N PRO A 58 -1.11 -13.33 5.59
CA PRO A 58 -1.08 -14.37 6.63
C PRO A 58 -1.09 -13.84 8.06
N ASP A 59 -0.77 -12.58 8.28
CA ASP A 59 -0.66 -12.00 9.63
C ASP A 59 -1.82 -11.08 10.00
N ILE A 60 -2.90 -11.15 9.26
CA ILE A 60 -4.12 -10.40 9.58
C ILE A 60 -5.38 -11.20 9.33
#